data_c9449c5905887450dd3c2b8c32610f04
#
_entry.id   c9449c5905887450dd3c2b8c32610f04
#
_cell.length_a   1.000
_cell.length_b   1.000
_cell.length_c   1.000
_cell.angle_alpha   90.00
_cell.angle_beta   90.00
_cell.angle_gamma   90.00
#
_symmetry.space_group_name_H-M   'P 1'
#
loop_
_entity.id
_entity.type
_entity.pdbx_description
1 polymer ?
#
loop_
_entity_poly.entity_id
_entity_poly.type
_entity_poly.pdbx_seq_one_letter_code
_entity_poly.pdbx_strand_id
1 'polypeptide(L)'
;QNTLKGQLQSRGKVAWFSDKPLQLNVAVEGNNIGVAQKLDYRTFKLDIPKLSVNADIQNNNLTLKSDINVQNQGRIGTDLKINDLSKGRQLGGTFTIEGLRLSLANQLFSSGESMDGEVVSRLSFGGNLEKPLLNGNFDIRNVKTKLKSLPFDVTDGQVAIRFNGTSSTLNGHVQTPDSKLNINGQANWAHMDNWTAEVRAQADNFKVDIPSMAKLKVSPNVVVKASPKLLDLSGNVDIPWARIAIESLPDNAEPVSEDEVILNGPRKSEEELINRQFASETKSGMQIQSDLKIKIGDDVHLNAYGLKTNLDGLLSVKQDKGKLGLFGQINLKNGRYASFGQDLLIRKGQVSFAGLPSQPMLNIEAIRNPEAMEDSKVTAGVKVIGMASSPQVTIFSDPAKSQDQALSYLLTGRSLENSGEAGSSGSVG
;
A
#
# COMPACT_ATOMS: atom_id res chain seq x y z
N GLN A 1 12.25 25.76 9.05
CA GLN A 1 12.39 27.05 8.37
C GLN A 1 12.64 26.84 6.89
N ASN A 2 11.91 27.59 6.09
CA ASN A 2 12.09 27.58 4.65
C ASN A 2 12.90 28.80 4.27
N THR A 3 13.95 28.59 3.48
CA THR A 3 14.76 29.69 2.99
C THR A 3 14.67 29.73 1.48
N LEU A 4 14.52 30.92 0.95
CA LEU A 4 14.51 31.15 -0.49
C LEU A 4 15.66 32.14 -0.78
N LYS A 5 16.54 31.77 -1.69
CA LYS A 5 17.66 32.60 -2.13
C LYS A 5 17.57 32.84 -3.63
N GLY A 6 18.20 33.90 -4.11
CA GLY A 6 18.24 34.20 -5.53
C GLY A 6 17.34 35.39 -5.88
N GLN A 7 17.28 35.65 -7.17
CA GLN A 7 16.51 36.76 -7.70
C GLN A 7 15.22 36.24 -8.32
N LEU A 8 14.10 36.67 -7.76
CA LEU A 8 12.78 36.33 -8.28
C LEU A 8 12.06 37.64 -8.60
N GLN A 9 11.65 37.77 -9.85
CA GLN A 9 10.88 38.93 -10.29
C GLN A 9 9.51 38.42 -10.76
N SER A 10 8.48 39.13 -10.34
CA SER A 10 7.14 38.82 -10.80
C SER A 10 6.48 40.08 -11.33
N ARG A 11 5.76 39.95 -12.44
CA ARG A 11 4.98 41.03 -13.03
C ARG A 11 3.59 40.49 -13.29
N GLY A 12 2.62 41.33 -12.98
CA GLY A 12 1.25 40.93 -13.25
C GLY A 12 0.44 42.13 -13.72
N LYS A 13 -0.38 41.93 -14.73
CA LYS A 13 -1.30 42.93 -15.22
C LYS A 13 -2.61 42.23 -15.55
N VAL A 14 -3.69 42.74 -14.97
CA VAL A 14 -5.04 42.22 -15.21
C VAL A 14 -5.90 43.41 -15.65
N ALA A 15 -6.61 43.23 -16.75
CA ALA A 15 -7.58 44.21 -17.21
C ALA A 15 -8.89 43.47 -17.50
N TRP A 16 -9.95 43.86 -16.79
CA TRP A 16 -11.26 43.25 -16.95
C TRP A 16 -12.32 44.36 -17.06
N PHE A 17 -13.02 44.37 -18.17
CA PHE A 17 -14.13 45.26 -18.39
C PHE A 17 -15.39 44.44 -18.67
N SER A 18 -16.54 44.90 -18.24
CA SER A 18 -17.78 44.14 -18.32
C SER A 18 -18.22 43.81 -19.77
N ASP A 19 -17.72 44.55 -20.75
CA ASP A 19 -18.06 44.41 -22.16
C ASP A 19 -16.90 43.91 -23.02
N LYS A 20 -15.73 43.61 -22.39
CA LYS A 20 -14.53 43.15 -23.12
C LYS A 20 -13.99 41.89 -22.51
N PRO A 21 -13.30 41.07 -23.33
CA PRO A 21 -12.63 39.88 -22.78
C PRO A 21 -11.59 40.21 -21.74
N LEU A 22 -11.40 39.29 -20.78
CA LEU A 22 -10.39 39.42 -19.77
C LEU A 22 -8.99 39.47 -20.42
N GLN A 23 -8.18 40.42 -19.97
CA GLN A 23 -6.77 40.48 -20.31
C GLN A 23 -5.95 40.22 -19.06
N LEU A 24 -5.05 39.27 -19.17
CA LEU A 24 -4.18 38.87 -18.06
C LEU A 24 -2.77 38.69 -18.58
N ASN A 25 -1.81 39.26 -17.90
CA ASN A 25 -0.42 38.92 -18.12
C ASN A 25 0.25 38.76 -16.75
N VAL A 26 0.76 37.58 -16.48
CA VAL A 26 1.50 37.27 -15.28
C VAL A 26 2.82 36.62 -15.68
N ALA A 27 3.92 37.22 -15.26
CA ALA A 27 5.23 36.66 -15.53
C ALA A 27 6.02 36.54 -14.24
N VAL A 28 6.64 35.38 -14.04
CA VAL A 28 7.55 35.13 -12.92
C VAL A 28 8.86 34.67 -13.53
N GLU A 29 9.95 35.39 -13.21
CA GLU A 29 11.26 35.06 -13.67
C GLU A 29 12.22 34.99 -12.50
N GLY A 30 13.14 34.05 -12.53
CA GLY A 30 14.13 33.90 -11.50
C GLY A 30 15.41 33.34 -12.04
N ASN A 31 16.51 33.78 -11.41
CA ASN A 31 17.86 33.29 -11.75
C ASN A 31 18.53 32.84 -10.47
N ASN A 32 19.23 31.71 -10.55
CA ASN A 32 20.00 31.14 -9.44
C ASN A 32 19.18 31.04 -8.15
N ILE A 33 17.96 30.53 -8.27
CA ILE A 33 17.07 30.38 -7.13
C ILE A 33 17.50 29.16 -6.32
N GLY A 34 17.70 29.38 -5.02
CA GLY A 34 17.95 28.29 -4.08
C GLY A 34 16.78 28.19 -3.13
N VAL A 35 16.19 27.02 -3.04
CA VAL A 35 15.13 26.72 -2.09
C VAL A 35 15.69 25.73 -1.08
N ALA A 36 15.58 26.06 0.21
CA ALA A 36 16.02 25.16 1.26
C ALA A 36 14.90 25.02 2.29
N GLN A 37 14.59 23.78 2.64
CA GLN A 37 13.62 23.45 3.65
C GLN A 37 14.26 22.56 4.70
N LYS A 38 14.20 23.00 5.94
CA LYS A 38 14.73 22.21 7.04
C LYS A 38 13.72 21.14 7.44
N LEU A 39 14.15 19.90 7.30
CA LEU A 39 13.40 18.73 7.76
C LEU A 39 14.13 18.19 8.99
N ASP A 40 13.42 17.79 10.01
CA ASP A 40 13.96 17.28 11.30
C ASP A 40 15.49 17.31 11.47
N TYR A 41 16.21 16.38 10.84
CA TYR A 41 17.68 16.29 10.95
C TYR A 41 18.40 16.65 9.66
N ARG A 42 17.69 17.11 8.65
CA ARG A 42 18.25 17.35 7.34
C ARG A 42 17.68 18.59 6.69
N THR A 43 18.38 19.07 5.69
CA THR A 43 17.90 20.17 4.89
C THR A 43 17.72 19.72 3.46
N PHE A 44 16.53 19.88 2.92
CA PHE A 44 16.25 19.66 1.52
C PHE A 44 16.66 20.93 0.76
N LYS A 45 17.53 20.76 -0.24
CA LYS A 45 18.00 21.88 -1.07
C LYS A 45 17.66 21.64 -2.52
N LEU A 46 17.14 22.67 -3.16
CA LEU A 46 16.83 22.65 -4.57
C LEU A 46 17.41 23.90 -5.22
N ASP A 47 18.31 23.74 -6.19
CA ASP A 47 18.90 24.83 -6.93
C ASP A 47 18.27 24.90 -8.32
N ILE A 48 17.69 26.06 -8.62
CA ILE A 48 17.03 26.33 -9.89
C ILE A 48 17.77 27.49 -10.56
N PRO A 49 18.72 27.17 -11.47
CA PRO A 49 19.46 28.22 -12.18
C PRO A 49 18.57 29.15 -12.99
N LYS A 50 17.49 28.60 -13.54
CA LYS A 50 16.57 29.38 -14.34
C LYS A 50 15.14 28.96 -14.06
N LEU A 51 14.31 29.94 -13.78
CA LEU A 51 12.86 29.78 -13.67
C LEU A 51 12.21 30.87 -14.50
N SER A 52 11.35 30.48 -15.42
CA SER A 52 10.57 31.42 -16.21
C SER A 52 9.17 30.84 -16.37
N VAL A 53 8.15 31.56 -15.91
CA VAL A 53 6.74 31.18 -16.09
C VAL A 53 6.00 32.44 -16.55
N ASN A 54 5.31 32.33 -17.68
CA ASN A 54 4.55 33.43 -18.23
C ASN A 54 3.18 32.93 -18.66
N ALA A 55 2.15 33.51 -18.10
CA ALA A 55 0.76 33.27 -18.48
C ALA A 55 0.17 34.54 -19.07
N ASP A 56 -0.38 34.45 -20.25
CA ASP A 56 -0.92 35.60 -20.97
C ASP A 56 -2.31 35.26 -21.52
N ILE A 57 -3.28 36.10 -21.24
CA ILE A 57 -4.61 36.02 -21.83
C ILE A 57 -4.84 37.30 -22.63
N GLN A 58 -4.99 37.16 -23.95
CA GLN A 58 -5.25 38.27 -24.86
C GLN A 58 -6.21 37.83 -25.95
N ASN A 59 -7.18 38.68 -26.29
CA ASN A 59 -8.14 38.39 -27.33
C ASN A 59 -8.82 37.03 -27.17
N ASN A 60 -9.13 36.67 -25.92
CA ASN A 60 -9.79 35.41 -25.56
C ASN A 60 -8.91 34.18 -25.81
N ASN A 61 -7.60 34.35 -25.87
CA ASN A 61 -6.64 33.27 -26.04
C ASN A 61 -5.67 33.23 -24.85
N LEU A 62 -5.42 32.02 -24.33
CA LEU A 62 -4.48 31.80 -23.26
C LEU A 62 -3.17 31.23 -23.83
N THR A 63 -2.06 31.80 -23.40
CA THR A 63 -0.74 31.23 -23.66
C THR A 63 -0.03 31.06 -22.33
N LEU A 64 0.49 29.86 -22.08
CA LEU A 64 1.26 29.53 -20.88
C LEU A 64 2.62 29.00 -21.34
N LYS A 65 3.68 29.71 -20.94
CA LYS A 65 5.07 29.29 -21.22
C LYS A 65 5.82 29.14 -19.92
N SER A 66 6.54 28.06 -19.78
CA SER A 66 7.44 27.87 -18.65
C SER A 66 8.74 27.23 -19.08
N ASP A 67 9.80 27.55 -18.36
CA ASP A 67 11.11 26.94 -18.52
C ASP A 67 11.75 26.90 -17.14
N ILE A 68 11.89 25.69 -16.60
CA ILE A 68 12.42 25.47 -15.27
C ILE A 68 13.61 24.52 -15.39
N ASN A 69 14.80 25.03 -15.07
CA ASN A 69 15.99 24.21 -14.98
C ASN A 69 16.27 23.89 -13.52
N VAL A 70 16.48 22.62 -13.22
CA VAL A 70 16.90 22.17 -11.89
C VAL A 70 18.37 21.74 -12.03
N GLN A 71 19.23 22.35 -11.24
CA GLN A 71 20.68 22.14 -11.39
C GLN A 71 21.05 20.65 -11.28
N ASN A 72 21.67 20.11 -12.32
CA ASN A 72 22.10 18.73 -12.42
C ASN A 72 20.97 17.69 -12.29
N GLN A 73 19.72 18.15 -12.34
CA GLN A 73 18.56 17.28 -12.09
C GLN A 73 17.52 17.30 -13.21
N GLY A 74 17.72 18.14 -14.23
CA GLY A 74 16.84 18.15 -15.40
C GLY A 74 16.13 19.47 -15.66
N ARG A 75 15.23 19.45 -16.64
CA ARG A 75 14.52 20.62 -17.10
C ARG A 75 13.07 20.30 -17.44
N ILE A 76 12.18 21.23 -17.11
CA ILE A 76 10.75 21.14 -17.46
C ILE A 76 10.40 22.34 -18.31
N GLY A 77 9.87 22.10 -19.50
CA GLY A 77 9.44 23.14 -20.43
C GLY A 77 7.97 23.00 -20.80
N THR A 78 7.25 24.09 -20.84
CA THR A 78 5.84 24.13 -21.23
C THR A 78 5.62 25.26 -22.23
N ASP A 79 4.88 24.96 -23.29
CA ASP A 79 4.38 25.98 -24.22
C ASP A 79 2.96 25.54 -24.58
N LEU A 80 1.99 25.98 -23.75
CA LEU A 80 0.60 25.58 -23.89
C LEU A 80 -0.23 26.75 -24.41
N LYS A 81 -1.13 26.46 -25.35
CA LYS A 81 -2.05 27.44 -25.92
C LYS A 81 -3.46 26.92 -25.83
N ILE A 82 -4.38 27.82 -25.45
CA ILE A 82 -5.80 27.55 -25.51
C ILE A 82 -6.43 28.73 -26.25
N ASN A 83 -6.90 28.50 -27.47
CA ASN A 83 -7.52 29.53 -28.29
C ASN A 83 -9.03 29.51 -28.11
N ASP A 84 -9.63 30.72 -28.13
CA ASP A 84 -11.07 30.90 -28.00
C ASP A 84 -11.61 30.29 -26.70
N LEU A 85 -11.22 30.89 -25.58
CA LEU A 85 -11.58 30.42 -24.23
C LEU A 85 -13.09 30.33 -23.99
N SER A 86 -13.89 31.11 -24.73
CA SER A 86 -15.32 31.16 -24.50
C SER A 86 -16.11 30.13 -25.33
N LYS A 87 -15.55 29.65 -26.44
CA LYS A 87 -16.26 28.71 -27.32
C LYS A 87 -15.43 27.51 -27.73
N GLY A 88 -14.49 27.69 -28.65
CA GLY A 88 -13.76 26.61 -29.27
C GLY A 88 -12.79 25.93 -28.33
N ARG A 89 -12.15 26.68 -27.44
CA ARG A 89 -11.20 26.21 -26.47
C ARG A 89 -10.18 25.22 -27.03
N GLN A 90 -9.60 25.61 -28.17
CA GLN A 90 -8.66 24.76 -28.91
C GLN A 90 -7.33 24.68 -28.22
N LEU A 91 -6.82 23.46 -28.06
CA LEU A 91 -5.54 23.18 -27.43
C LEU A 91 -4.42 23.16 -28.47
N GLY A 92 -3.25 23.65 -28.08
CA GLY A 92 -2.03 23.53 -28.86
C GLY A 92 -0.83 23.64 -27.99
N GLY A 93 0.34 23.36 -28.57
CA GLY A 93 1.59 23.51 -27.87
C GLY A 93 2.22 22.21 -27.44
N THR A 94 3.22 22.31 -26.58
CA THR A 94 4.04 21.20 -26.16
C THR A 94 4.40 21.26 -24.69
N PHE A 95 4.71 20.09 -24.14
CA PHE A 95 5.24 19.92 -22.79
C PHE A 95 6.45 18.98 -22.89
N THR A 96 7.56 19.36 -22.24
CA THR A 96 8.77 18.54 -22.25
C THR A 96 9.36 18.44 -20.85
N ILE A 97 9.87 17.25 -20.55
CA ILE A 97 10.73 17.01 -19.39
C ILE A 97 12.02 16.41 -19.95
N GLU A 98 13.13 17.06 -19.66
CA GLU A 98 14.45 16.59 -20.09
C GLU A 98 15.22 16.10 -18.88
N GLY A 99 15.29 14.78 -18.73
CA GLY A 99 16.14 14.14 -17.74
C GLY A 99 15.95 14.56 -16.29
N LEU A 100 14.71 14.72 -15.84
CA LEU A 100 14.46 15.03 -14.43
C LEU A 100 14.88 13.84 -13.58
N ARG A 101 15.81 14.06 -12.64
CA ARG A 101 16.41 12.98 -11.86
C ARG A 101 15.60 12.70 -10.60
N LEU A 102 15.29 11.40 -10.37
CA LEU A 102 14.63 10.97 -9.13
C LEU A 102 15.57 11.04 -7.93
N SER A 103 16.88 11.07 -8.15
CA SER A 103 17.87 11.24 -7.09
C SER A 103 17.72 12.58 -6.35
N LEU A 104 16.96 13.49 -6.90
CA LEU A 104 16.57 14.72 -6.21
C LEU A 104 15.90 14.41 -4.87
N ALA A 105 15.15 13.31 -4.79
CA ALA A 105 14.46 12.90 -3.57
C ALA A 105 15.37 12.30 -2.50
N ASN A 106 16.65 12.03 -2.82
CA ASN A 106 17.57 11.38 -1.88
C ASN A 106 17.78 12.21 -0.60
N GLN A 107 17.60 13.50 -0.70
CA GLN A 107 17.72 14.39 0.45
C GLN A 107 16.64 14.14 1.51
N LEU A 108 15.54 13.48 1.11
CA LEU A 108 14.44 13.17 2.00
C LEU A 108 14.65 11.83 2.74
N PHE A 109 15.64 11.07 2.35
CA PHE A 109 15.86 9.70 2.88
C PHE A 109 16.98 9.65 3.89
N SER A 110 16.95 8.61 4.73
CA SER A 110 18.00 8.39 5.72
C SER A 110 19.27 7.83 5.08
N SER A 111 20.33 7.79 5.87
CA SER A 111 21.58 7.18 5.45
C SER A 111 21.35 5.72 5.04
N GLY A 112 21.92 5.32 3.94
CA GLY A 112 21.75 3.97 3.40
C GLY A 112 20.55 3.82 2.49
N GLU A 113 19.68 4.81 2.43
CA GLU A 113 18.54 4.81 1.52
C GLU A 113 18.83 5.66 0.29
N SER A 114 18.34 5.23 -0.85
CA SER A 114 18.55 5.98 -2.08
C SER A 114 17.48 5.65 -3.12
N MET A 115 17.28 6.60 -4.03
CA MET A 115 16.45 6.44 -5.21
C MET A 115 17.18 7.06 -6.39
N ASP A 116 17.14 6.43 -7.53
CA ASP A 116 17.64 6.99 -8.78
C ASP A 116 16.72 6.63 -9.93
N GLY A 117 16.88 7.30 -11.02
CA GLY A 117 16.08 7.16 -12.22
C GLY A 117 15.87 8.52 -12.86
N GLU A 118 15.22 8.52 -13.99
CA GLU A 118 14.92 9.78 -14.67
C GLU A 118 13.52 9.78 -15.28
N VAL A 119 12.95 10.98 -15.39
CA VAL A 119 11.70 11.22 -16.06
C VAL A 119 11.98 11.99 -17.34
N VAL A 120 11.47 11.48 -18.45
CA VAL A 120 11.61 12.10 -19.77
C VAL A 120 10.24 12.14 -20.41
N SER A 121 9.86 13.30 -20.94
CA SER A 121 8.56 13.42 -21.60
C SER A 121 8.66 14.41 -22.74
N ARG A 122 7.93 14.12 -23.80
CA ARG A 122 7.68 15.05 -24.89
C ARG A 122 6.26 14.85 -25.38
N LEU A 123 5.41 15.81 -25.04
CA LEU A 123 3.99 15.77 -25.39
C LEU A 123 3.64 16.95 -26.27
N SER A 124 2.76 16.72 -27.25
CA SER A 124 2.12 17.78 -27.99
C SER A 124 0.62 17.72 -27.77
N PHE A 125 0.00 18.88 -27.73
CA PHE A 125 -1.42 19.04 -27.45
C PHE A 125 -2.16 19.49 -28.71
N GLY A 126 -3.37 18.98 -28.87
CA GLY A 126 -4.24 19.35 -29.97
C GLY A 126 -5.69 19.18 -29.54
N GLY A 127 -6.61 19.25 -30.53
CA GLY A 127 -8.03 19.15 -30.23
C GLY A 127 -8.55 20.36 -29.48
N ASN A 128 -9.42 20.12 -28.51
CA ASN A 128 -9.99 21.16 -27.66
C ASN A 128 -10.16 20.62 -26.23
N LEU A 129 -10.64 21.47 -25.30
CA LEU A 129 -10.81 21.05 -23.91
C LEU A 129 -11.87 19.96 -23.73
N GLU A 130 -12.85 19.89 -24.62
CA GLU A 130 -13.89 18.85 -24.59
C GLU A 130 -13.36 17.52 -25.13
N LYS A 131 -12.41 17.55 -26.04
CA LYS A 131 -11.79 16.37 -26.62
C LYS A 131 -10.31 16.64 -26.85
N PRO A 132 -9.49 16.57 -25.80
CA PRO A 132 -8.07 16.84 -25.94
C PRO A 132 -7.36 15.72 -26.69
N LEU A 133 -6.44 16.11 -27.57
CA LEU A 133 -5.57 15.21 -28.29
C LEU A 133 -4.17 15.35 -27.73
N LEU A 134 -3.60 14.23 -27.29
CA LEU A 134 -2.24 14.18 -26.81
C LEU A 134 -1.43 13.23 -27.67
N ASN A 135 -0.24 13.66 -28.07
CA ASN A 135 0.69 12.82 -28.82
C ASN A 135 2.07 12.92 -28.20
N GLY A 136 2.76 11.80 -28.11
CA GLY A 136 4.10 11.76 -27.59
C GLY A 136 4.29 10.70 -26.51
N ASN A 137 5.19 10.99 -25.59
CA ASN A 137 5.59 10.00 -24.58
C ASN A 137 5.80 10.63 -23.21
N PHE A 138 5.62 9.78 -22.20
CA PHE A 138 6.00 10.06 -20.83
C PHE A 138 6.70 8.80 -20.30
N ASP A 139 7.98 8.91 -19.95
CA ASP A 139 8.79 7.78 -19.53
C ASP A 139 9.44 8.03 -18.18
N ILE A 140 9.33 7.04 -17.31
CA ILE A 140 10.14 6.94 -16.10
C ILE A 140 11.06 5.73 -16.34
N ARG A 141 12.37 5.92 -16.23
CA ARG A 141 13.30 4.86 -16.58
C ARG A 141 14.51 4.79 -15.67
N ASN A 142 15.15 3.63 -15.68
CA ASN A 142 16.35 3.33 -14.91
C ASN A 142 16.13 3.57 -13.41
N VAL A 143 14.94 3.22 -12.91
CA VAL A 143 14.62 3.40 -11.51
C VAL A 143 15.35 2.37 -10.67
N LYS A 144 16.08 2.84 -9.68
CA LYS A 144 16.75 2.02 -8.68
C LYS A 144 16.37 2.54 -7.30
N THR A 145 16.01 1.64 -6.41
CA THR A 145 15.63 2.05 -5.05
C THR A 145 16.28 1.16 -4.00
N LYS A 146 16.63 1.78 -2.89
CA LYS A 146 16.97 1.12 -1.64
C LYS A 146 16.29 1.92 -0.55
N LEU A 147 15.06 1.52 -0.22
CA LEU A 147 14.22 2.25 0.72
C LEU A 147 13.71 1.31 1.80
N LYS A 148 13.79 1.76 3.05
CA LYS A 148 13.29 0.97 4.18
C LYS A 148 11.78 0.82 4.15
N SER A 149 11.08 1.74 3.50
CA SER A 149 9.62 1.68 3.36
C SER A 149 9.15 0.67 2.33
N LEU A 150 10.04 0.20 1.46
CA LEU A 150 9.71 -0.81 0.46
C LEU A 150 10.26 -2.17 0.88
N PRO A 151 9.47 -3.24 0.76
CA PRO A 151 9.90 -4.59 1.15
C PRO A 151 10.71 -5.29 0.05
N PHE A 152 11.28 -4.55 -0.87
CA PHE A 152 12.17 -5.04 -1.92
C PHE A 152 12.99 -3.89 -2.48
N ASP A 153 14.15 -4.21 -3.07
CA ASP A 153 15.01 -3.25 -3.76
C ASP A 153 14.74 -3.32 -5.26
N VAL A 154 14.46 -2.18 -5.86
CA VAL A 154 14.30 -2.10 -7.32
C VAL A 154 15.67 -1.94 -7.94
N THR A 155 16.03 -2.85 -8.85
CA THR A 155 17.29 -2.78 -9.60
C THR A 155 17.12 -2.15 -10.98
N ASP A 156 15.92 -2.24 -11.54
CA ASP A 156 15.55 -1.58 -12.79
C ASP A 156 14.03 -1.43 -12.86
N GLY A 157 13.58 -0.20 -12.76
CA GLY A 157 12.18 0.11 -12.94
C GLY A 157 11.98 0.97 -14.17
N GLN A 158 10.94 0.67 -14.95
CA GLN A 158 10.58 1.43 -16.13
C GLN A 158 9.08 1.54 -16.27
N VAL A 159 8.63 2.71 -16.69
CA VAL A 159 7.24 2.94 -17.08
C VAL A 159 7.28 3.78 -18.34
N ALA A 160 6.71 3.27 -19.42
CA ALA A 160 6.63 3.97 -20.69
C ALA A 160 5.18 4.17 -21.08
N ILE A 161 4.77 5.43 -21.19
CA ILE A 161 3.43 5.79 -21.62
C ILE A 161 3.55 6.42 -23.00
N ARG A 162 2.75 5.93 -23.94
CA ARG A 162 2.66 6.45 -25.29
C ARG A 162 1.27 7.01 -25.53
N PHE A 163 1.22 8.23 -26.02
CA PHE A 163 -0.03 8.95 -26.31
C PHE A 163 -0.25 9.03 -27.81
N ASN A 164 -1.45 8.72 -28.23
CA ASN A 164 -1.82 8.73 -29.65
C ASN A 164 -3.23 9.30 -29.82
N GLY A 165 -3.33 10.62 -29.81
CA GLY A 165 -4.61 11.31 -29.95
C GLY A 165 -5.47 11.20 -28.70
N THR A 166 -6.51 10.38 -28.77
CA THR A 166 -7.44 10.17 -27.65
C THR A 166 -7.20 8.88 -26.88
N SER A 167 -6.05 8.24 -27.12
CA SER A 167 -5.72 6.99 -26.44
C SER A 167 -4.27 7.00 -25.99
N SER A 168 -3.98 6.13 -25.04
CA SER A 168 -2.62 5.92 -24.57
C SER A 168 -2.41 4.46 -24.21
N THR A 169 -1.14 4.04 -24.24
CA THR A 169 -0.72 2.72 -23.77
C THR A 169 0.38 2.90 -22.74
N LEU A 170 0.39 2.00 -21.76
CA LEU A 170 1.39 1.96 -20.72
C LEU A 170 2.08 0.60 -20.74
N ASN A 171 3.40 0.59 -20.73
CA ASN A 171 4.19 -0.62 -20.54
C ASN A 171 5.26 -0.32 -19.50
N GLY A 172 5.40 -1.21 -18.56
CA GLY A 172 6.37 -1.03 -17.50
C GLY A 172 6.76 -2.33 -16.84
N HIS A 173 7.80 -2.24 -16.05
CA HIS A 173 8.21 -3.35 -15.19
C HIS A 173 8.96 -2.82 -13.97
N VAL A 174 8.94 -3.65 -12.93
CA VAL A 174 9.74 -3.45 -11.73
C VAL A 174 10.60 -4.70 -11.59
N GLN A 175 11.91 -4.55 -11.78
CA GLN A 175 12.88 -5.62 -11.62
C GLN A 175 13.53 -5.51 -10.25
N THR A 176 13.58 -6.61 -9.53
CA THR A 176 14.36 -6.77 -8.29
C THR A 176 15.50 -7.74 -8.57
N PRO A 177 16.42 -7.99 -7.63
CA PRO A 177 17.48 -9.00 -7.88
C PRO A 177 16.92 -10.37 -8.24
N ASP A 178 15.74 -10.73 -7.73
CA ASP A 178 15.19 -12.08 -7.86
C ASP A 178 13.92 -12.17 -8.68
N SER A 179 13.26 -11.06 -8.97
CA SER A 179 11.88 -11.11 -9.46
C SER A 179 11.58 -9.96 -10.41
N LYS A 180 10.50 -10.11 -11.17
CA LYS A 180 10.05 -9.07 -12.09
C LYS A 180 8.53 -8.95 -12.06
N LEU A 181 8.05 -7.74 -11.86
CA LEU A 181 6.64 -7.39 -12.00
C LEU A 181 6.44 -6.68 -13.33
N ASN A 182 5.49 -7.14 -14.13
CA ASN A 182 5.13 -6.50 -15.38
C ASN A 182 3.85 -5.69 -15.20
N ILE A 183 3.86 -4.50 -15.77
CA ILE A 183 2.73 -3.57 -15.72
C ILE A 183 2.40 -3.17 -17.15
N ASN A 184 1.12 -3.25 -17.52
CA ASN A 184 0.66 -2.74 -18.80
C ASN A 184 -0.70 -2.11 -18.62
N GLY A 185 -1.04 -1.21 -19.53
CA GLY A 185 -2.30 -0.52 -19.42
C GLY A 185 -2.65 0.24 -20.68
N GLN A 186 -3.84 0.79 -20.67
CA GLN A 186 -4.36 1.59 -21.76
C GLN A 186 -5.42 2.55 -21.24
N ALA A 187 -5.57 3.66 -21.93
CA ALA A 187 -6.61 4.62 -21.64
C ALA A 187 -7.20 5.15 -22.95
N ASN A 188 -8.46 5.51 -22.91
CA ASN A 188 -9.15 6.07 -24.06
C ASN A 188 -10.10 7.16 -23.57
N TRP A 189 -10.03 8.34 -24.19
CA TRP A 189 -10.89 9.48 -23.87
C TRP A 189 -11.51 10.09 -25.11
N ALA A 190 -11.74 9.27 -26.14
CA ALA A 190 -12.45 9.73 -27.34
C ALA A 190 -13.82 10.32 -26.99
N HIS A 191 -14.43 9.81 -25.96
CA HIS A 191 -15.66 10.35 -25.37
C HIS A 191 -15.36 10.72 -23.92
N MET A 192 -15.16 12.01 -23.64
CA MET A 192 -14.76 12.48 -22.32
C MET A 192 -15.75 12.12 -21.22
N ASP A 193 -17.03 12.02 -21.57
CA ASP A 193 -18.06 11.62 -20.60
C ASP A 193 -17.94 10.15 -20.21
N ASN A 194 -17.30 9.36 -21.06
CA ASN A 194 -17.14 7.91 -20.89
C ASN A 194 -15.68 7.47 -21.09
N TRP A 195 -14.73 8.25 -20.57
CA TRP A 195 -13.34 7.83 -20.66
C TRP A 195 -13.14 6.51 -19.90
N THR A 196 -12.19 5.72 -20.36
CA THR A 196 -11.82 4.46 -19.71
C THR A 196 -10.31 4.38 -19.57
N ALA A 197 -9.88 3.75 -18.50
CA ALA A 197 -8.47 3.43 -18.26
C ALA A 197 -8.38 2.05 -17.63
N GLU A 198 -7.31 1.34 -17.93
CA GLU A 198 -7.08 0.01 -17.41
C GLU A 198 -5.58 -0.17 -17.17
N VAL A 199 -5.23 -0.70 -16.00
CA VAL A 199 -3.84 -1.06 -15.68
C VAL A 199 -3.84 -2.46 -15.13
N ARG A 200 -2.96 -3.30 -15.67
CA ARG A 200 -2.75 -4.69 -15.25
C ARG A 200 -1.36 -4.85 -14.68
N ALA A 201 -1.27 -5.54 -13.57
CA ALA A 201 0.01 -5.90 -12.94
C ALA A 201 0.07 -7.42 -12.78
N GLN A 202 1.19 -8.01 -13.16
CA GLN A 202 1.38 -9.44 -13.09
C GLN A 202 2.83 -9.76 -12.74
N ALA A 203 3.00 -10.75 -11.88
CA ALA A 203 4.30 -11.32 -11.56
C ALA A 203 4.16 -12.79 -11.20
N ASP A 204 5.24 -13.53 -11.36
CA ASP A 204 5.36 -14.91 -10.90
C ASP A 204 6.37 -14.95 -9.76
N ASN A 205 5.93 -15.35 -8.58
CA ASN A 205 6.80 -15.51 -7.40
C ASN A 205 7.66 -14.27 -7.13
N PHE A 206 7.01 -13.12 -7.08
CA PHE A 206 7.69 -11.87 -6.75
C PHE A 206 8.08 -11.88 -5.29
N LYS A 207 9.38 -11.78 -5.02
CA LYS A 207 9.89 -11.87 -3.66
C LYS A 207 9.76 -10.56 -2.91
N VAL A 208 9.22 -10.68 -1.71
CA VAL A 208 9.01 -9.58 -0.78
C VAL A 208 9.69 -9.95 0.54
N ASP A 209 10.47 -9.04 1.08
CA ASP A 209 11.17 -9.24 2.35
C ASP A 209 10.81 -8.11 3.31
N ILE A 210 10.08 -8.46 4.35
CA ILE A 210 9.77 -7.52 5.44
C ILE A 210 10.77 -7.84 6.56
N PRO A 211 11.78 -6.99 6.77
CA PRO A 211 12.85 -7.29 7.71
C PRO A 211 12.35 -7.71 9.09
N SER A 212 12.91 -8.80 9.62
CA SER A 212 12.62 -9.36 10.93
C SER A 212 11.18 -9.84 11.12
N MET A 213 10.39 -9.93 10.05
CA MET A 213 9.00 -10.34 10.16
C MET A 213 8.64 -11.42 9.15
N ALA A 214 8.83 -11.18 7.86
CA ALA A 214 8.33 -12.11 6.86
C ALA A 214 9.12 -12.09 5.56
N LYS A 215 9.17 -13.25 4.91
CA LYS A 215 9.61 -13.40 3.53
C LYS A 215 8.48 -14.05 2.76
N LEU A 216 8.11 -13.47 1.63
CA LEU A 216 6.96 -13.92 0.84
C LEU A 216 7.35 -14.07 -0.62
N LYS A 217 6.64 -14.97 -1.30
CA LYS A 217 6.57 -14.95 -2.76
C LYS A 217 5.12 -14.70 -3.15
N VAL A 218 4.90 -13.69 -3.95
CA VAL A 218 3.56 -13.24 -4.32
C VAL A 218 3.42 -13.28 -5.83
N SER A 219 2.35 -13.89 -6.31
CA SER A 219 2.06 -13.96 -7.75
C SER A 219 0.75 -13.23 -8.03
N PRO A 220 0.80 -11.90 -8.20
CA PRO A 220 -0.39 -11.14 -8.55
C PRO A 220 -0.71 -11.25 -10.03
N ASN A 221 -1.98 -11.24 -10.35
CA ASN A 221 -2.52 -11.02 -11.68
C ASN A 221 -3.78 -10.20 -11.50
N VAL A 222 -3.60 -8.89 -11.41
CA VAL A 222 -4.65 -7.96 -11.03
C VAL A 222 -4.84 -6.91 -12.09
N VAL A 223 -6.07 -6.42 -12.20
CA VAL A 223 -6.42 -5.36 -13.12
C VAL A 223 -7.26 -4.32 -12.40
N VAL A 224 -6.90 -3.06 -12.63
CA VAL A 224 -7.68 -1.91 -12.16
C VAL A 224 -8.30 -1.27 -13.40
N LYS A 225 -9.62 -1.17 -13.42
CA LYS A 225 -10.36 -0.48 -14.47
C LYS A 225 -11.00 0.76 -13.89
N ALA A 226 -10.84 1.87 -14.57
CA ALA A 226 -11.39 3.14 -14.14
C ALA A 226 -12.25 3.75 -15.24
N SER A 227 -13.33 4.39 -14.83
CA SER A 227 -14.23 5.18 -15.65
C SER A 227 -14.74 6.35 -14.81
N PRO A 228 -15.49 7.30 -15.37
CA PRO A 228 -15.86 8.49 -14.60
C PRO A 228 -16.51 8.25 -13.24
N LYS A 229 -17.25 7.14 -13.10
CA LYS A 229 -17.99 6.86 -11.87
C LYS A 229 -17.63 5.55 -11.20
N LEU A 230 -16.67 4.81 -11.74
CA LEU A 230 -16.34 3.47 -11.24
C LEU A 230 -14.84 3.23 -11.25
N LEU A 231 -14.35 2.75 -10.11
CA LEU A 231 -13.02 2.18 -9.99
C LEU A 231 -13.20 0.71 -9.63
N ASP A 232 -12.76 -0.19 -10.51
CA ASP A 232 -12.94 -1.63 -10.34
C ASP A 232 -11.58 -2.31 -10.24
N LEU A 233 -11.38 -3.01 -9.12
CA LEU A 233 -10.18 -3.81 -8.88
C LEU A 233 -10.58 -5.29 -8.92
N SER A 234 -9.98 -6.06 -9.82
CA SER A 234 -10.28 -7.49 -9.93
C SER A 234 -9.03 -8.29 -10.19
N GLY A 235 -9.16 -9.60 -10.05
CA GLY A 235 -8.09 -10.53 -10.34
C GLY A 235 -7.76 -11.44 -9.17
N ASN A 236 -6.54 -11.97 -9.22
CA ASN A 236 -6.07 -12.98 -8.27
C ASN A 236 -4.70 -12.59 -7.74
N VAL A 237 -4.48 -12.90 -6.46
CA VAL A 237 -3.16 -12.79 -5.83
C VAL A 237 -2.88 -14.13 -5.15
N ASP A 238 -1.90 -14.86 -5.64
CA ASP A 238 -1.47 -16.11 -5.01
C ASP A 238 -0.26 -15.84 -4.14
N ILE A 239 -0.26 -16.41 -2.94
CA ILE A 239 0.88 -16.39 -2.02
C ILE A 239 1.27 -17.85 -1.77
N PRO A 240 2.03 -18.44 -2.70
CA PRO A 240 2.35 -19.86 -2.62
C PRO A 240 3.40 -20.18 -1.57
N TRP A 241 4.17 -19.20 -1.15
CA TRP A 241 5.27 -19.41 -0.23
C TRP A 241 5.42 -18.22 0.70
N ALA A 242 5.58 -18.49 2.00
CA ALA A 242 5.91 -17.47 2.97
C ALA A 242 6.58 -18.07 4.20
N ARG A 243 7.44 -17.28 4.82
CA ARG A 243 8.03 -17.58 6.13
C ARG A 243 7.79 -16.37 7.00
N ILE A 244 6.90 -16.52 7.96
CA ILE A 244 6.49 -15.45 8.87
C ILE A 244 6.96 -15.81 10.26
N ALA A 245 7.78 -14.93 10.84
CA ALA A 245 8.33 -15.15 12.18
C ALA A 245 8.10 -13.89 13.02
N ILE A 246 7.32 -14.04 14.07
CA ILE A 246 7.03 -12.97 15.02
C ILE A 246 7.55 -13.46 16.37
N GLU A 247 8.73 -12.96 16.77
CA GLU A 247 9.40 -13.46 17.98
C GLU A 247 9.03 -12.69 19.22
N SER A 248 8.78 -11.42 19.08
CA SER A 248 8.46 -10.58 20.23
C SER A 248 7.65 -9.38 19.77
N LEU A 249 6.90 -8.83 20.70
CA LEU A 249 6.27 -7.55 20.46
C LEU A 249 7.37 -6.50 20.26
N PRO A 250 7.16 -5.54 19.39
CA PRO A 250 8.10 -4.43 19.25
C PRO A 250 8.33 -3.77 20.61
N ASP A 251 9.57 -3.39 20.90
CA ASP A 251 9.90 -2.77 22.17
C ASP A 251 9.04 -1.58 22.51
N ASN A 252 8.63 -0.84 21.50
CA ASN A 252 7.75 0.31 21.69
C ASN A 252 6.31 -0.10 21.98
N ALA A 253 6.00 -1.37 21.97
CA ALA A 253 4.67 -1.84 22.33
C ALA A 253 4.63 -2.29 23.77
N GLU A 254 5.81 -2.41 24.43
CA GLU A 254 5.81 -2.82 25.78
C GLU A 254 5.25 -1.81 26.73
N PRO A 255 5.66 -0.59 26.67
CA PRO A 255 5.08 0.36 27.58
C PRO A 255 3.63 0.54 27.34
N VAL A 256 3.18 -0.41 26.73
CA VAL A 256 1.86 -0.53 26.41
C VAL A 256 0.92 -0.25 27.48
N SER A 257 1.25 -0.69 28.61
CA SER A 257 0.37 -0.47 29.69
C SER A 257 0.07 0.99 29.87
N GLU A 258 1.07 1.80 29.67
CA GLU A 258 0.89 3.18 29.68
C GLU A 258 0.22 3.58 28.46
N ASP A 259 0.59 2.87 27.49
CA ASP A 259 0.17 3.13 26.22
C ASP A 259 -1.18 2.59 25.95
N GLU A 260 -1.85 2.06 26.94
CA GLU A 260 -3.21 1.70 26.68
C GLU A 260 -3.95 2.85 26.09
N VAL A 261 -3.69 4.04 26.57
CA VAL A 261 -4.28 5.23 25.99
C VAL A 261 -3.63 5.53 24.65
N ILE A 262 -2.32 5.33 24.55
CA ILE A 262 -1.59 5.60 23.34
C ILE A 262 -1.83 4.52 22.31
N LEU A 263 -1.92 3.27 22.75
CA LEU A 263 -2.19 2.16 21.86
C LEU A 263 -3.62 2.12 21.40
N ASN A 264 -4.53 2.43 22.28
CA ASN A 264 -5.92 2.51 21.88
C ASN A 264 -6.10 3.66 20.89
N GLY A 265 -5.35 4.72 21.03
CA GLY A 265 -5.34 5.83 20.09
C GLY A 265 -4.81 5.43 18.72
N PRO A 266 -3.57 4.90 18.62
CA PRO A 266 -3.03 4.46 17.35
C PRO A 266 -3.83 3.34 16.71
N ARG A 267 -4.29 2.39 17.50
CA ARG A 267 -5.10 1.31 16.97
C ARG A 267 -6.42 1.82 16.41
N LYS A 268 -7.05 2.72 17.11
CA LYS A 268 -8.26 3.32 16.60
C LYS A 268 -7.96 4.07 15.31
N SER A 269 -6.85 4.76 15.26
CA SER A 269 -6.42 5.47 14.05
C SER A 269 -6.17 4.52 12.91
N GLU A 270 -5.53 3.39 13.18
CA GLU A 270 -5.30 2.36 12.17
C GLU A 270 -6.61 1.75 11.71
N GLU A 271 -7.49 1.42 12.63
CA GLU A 271 -8.80 0.89 12.30
C GLU A 271 -9.61 1.91 11.51
N GLU A 272 -9.58 3.16 11.91
CA GLU A 272 -10.24 4.22 11.18
C GLU A 272 -9.68 4.38 9.79
N LEU A 273 -8.35 4.31 9.64
CA LEU A 273 -7.71 4.38 8.34
C LEU A 273 -8.09 3.19 7.48
N ILE A 274 -8.07 1.99 8.05
CA ILE A 274 -8.46 0.78 7.35
C ILE A 274 -9.93 0.89 6.94
N ASN A 275 -10.78 1.29 7.86
CA ASN A 275 -12.20 1.45 7.59
C ASN A 275 -12.44 2.52 6.52
N ARG A 276 -11.66 3.59 6.53
CA ARG A 276 -11.75 4.61 5.49
C ARG A 276 -11.28 4.10 4.15
N GLN A 277 -10.22 3.29 4.13
CA GLN A 277 -9.74 2.69 2.90
C GLN A 277 -10.77 1.73 2.32
N PHE A 278 -11.49 1.02 3.18
CA PHE A 278 -12.54 0.12 2.77
C PHE A 278 -13.89 0.81 2.63
N ALA A 279 -14.01 2.03 3.08
CA ALA A 279 -15.19 2.84 2.82
C ALA A 279 -15.10 3.34 1.38
N SER A 280 -16.00 2.89 0.57
CA SER A 280 -15.86 2.99 -0.87
C SER A 280 -16.25 4.29 -1.49
N GLU A 281 -16.76 5.23 -0.74
CA GLU A 281 -17.18 6.47 -1.37
C GLU A 281 -16.05 7.47 -1.36
N THR A 282 -15.54 7.76 -2.53
CA THR A 282 -14.64 8.86 -2.70
C THR A 282 -15.44 10.15 -2.75
N LYS A 283 -14.83 11.24 -2.33
CA LYS A 283 -15.47 12.56 -2.39
C LYS A 283 -15.81 12.98 -3.82
N SER A 284 -15.28 12.32 -4.81
CA SER A 284 -15.55 12.58 -6.22
C SER A 284 -16.80 11.87 -6.74
N GLY A 285 -17.49 11.12 -5.90
CA GLY A 285 -18.66 10.34 -6.32
C GLY A 285 -18.31 9.08 -7.10
N MET A 286 -17.03 8.74 -7.22
CA MET A 286 -16.61 7.50 -7.87
C MET A 286 -16.84 6.34 -6.94
N GLN A 287 -17.53 5.32 -7.43
CA GLN A 287 -17.75 4.09 -6.67
C GLN A 287 -16.54 3.19 -6.79
N ILE A 288 -16.21 2.51 -5.71
CA ILE A 288 -15.15 1.52 -5.70
C ILE A 288 -15.80 0.14 -5.65
N GLN A 289 -15.44 -0.69 -6.60
CA GLN A 289 -15.89 -2.07 -6.69
C GLN A 289 -14.66 -2.98 -6.70
N SER A 290 -14.78 -4.14 -6.09
CA SER A 290 -13.67 -5.09 -6.07
C SER A 290 -14.18 -6.53 -6.15
N ASP A 291 -13.44 -7.36 -6.88
CA ASP A 291 -13.57 -8.81 -6.87
C ASP A 291 -12.16 -9.38 -6.96
N LEU A 292 -11.39 -9.16 -5.90
CA LEU A 292 -10.02 -9.63 -5.79
C LEU A 292 -9.99 -10.88 -4.95
N LYS A 293 -9.38 -11.95 -5.48
CA LYS A 293 -9.23 -13.23 -4.76
C LYS A 293 -7.80 -13.42 -4.35
N ILE A 294 -7.60 -13.81 -3.10
CA ILE A 294 -6.28 -14.06 -2.52
C ILE A 294 -6.22 -15.52 -2.10
N LYS A 295 -5.26 -16.26 -2.65
CA LYS A 295 -5.02 -17.63 -2.27
C LYS A 295 -3.74 -17.72 -1.46
N ILE A 296 -3.86 -18.25 -0.24
CA ILE A 296 -2.75 -18.51 0.68
C ILE A 296 -2.48 -20.01 0.69
N GLY A 297 -1.24 -20.40 0.59
CA GLY A 297 -0.79 -21.79 0.53
C GLY A 297 0.02 -21.90 -0.73
N ASP A 298 0.74 -22.95 -1.00
CA ASP A 298 0.93 -24.31 -0.57
C ASP A 298 1.98 -24.45 0.54
N ASP A 299 2.88 -23.48 0.67
CA ASP A 299 4.04 -23.57 1.55
C ASP A 299 4.20 -22.27 2.35
N VAL A 300 3.21 -22.00 3.19
CA VAL A 300 3.18 -20.80 4.05
C VAL A 300 3.31 -21.25 5.49
N HIS A 301 4.38 -20.81 6.14
CA HIS A 301 4.68 -21.17 7.52
C HIS A 301 4.65 -19.93 8.42
N LEU A 302 3.98 -20.05 9.55
CA LEU A 302 3.93 -19.04 10.61
C LEU A 302 4.63 -19.58 11.87
N ASN A 303 5.51 -18.77 12.43
CA ASN A 303 6.14 -19.03 13.71
C ASN A 303 5.97 -17.77 14.57
N ALA A 304 5.09 -17.85 15.56
CA ALA A 304 4.74 -16.69 16.36
C ALA A 304 4.51 -17.09 17.82
N TYR A 305 5.26 -16.52 18.73
CA TYR A 305 5.08 -16.68 20.18
C TYR A 305 4.96 -18.14 20.65
N GLY A 306 5.71 -19.03 20.04
CA GLY A 306 5.68 -20.46 20.38
C GLY A 306 4.72 -21.27 19.52
N LEU A 307 3.89 -20.64 18.72
CA LEU A 307 3.03 -21.32 17.76
C LEU A 307 3.77 -21.49 16.43
N LYS A 308 3.81 -22.72 15.94
CA LYS A 308 4.31 -23.04 14.61
C LYS A 308 3.20 -23.73 13.84
N THR A 309 2.85 -23.17 12.70
CA THR A 309 1.76 -23.71 11.92
C THR A 309 1.93 -23.40 10.43
N ASN A 310 1.36 -24.23 9.59
CA ASN A 310 1.22 -23.92 8.17
C ASN A 310 -0.12 -23.20 7.98
N LEU A 311 -0.15 -22.29 7.03
CA LEU A 311 -1.36 -21.56 6.70
C LEU A 311 -1.78 -21.85 5.28
N ASP A 312 -3.08 -22.03 5.07
CA ASP A 312 -3.68 -21.99 3.74
C ASP A 312 -5.02 -21.23 3.83
N GLY A 313 -5.58 -20.91 2.71
CA GLY A 313 -6.87 -20.26 2.72
C GLY A 313 -7.20 -19.53 1.45
N LEU A 314 -8.45 -19.14 1.37
CA LEU A 314 -8.98 -18.33 0.27
C LEU A 314 -9.67 -17.12 0.87
N LEU A 315 -9.25 -15.95 0.43
CA LEU A 315 -9.82 -14.68 0.83
C LEU A 315 -10.31 -13.94 -0.39
N SER A 316 -11.30 -13.08 -0.19
CA SER A 316 -11.81 -12.20 -1.22
C SER A 316 -11.90 -10.79 -0.69
N VAL A 317 -11.46 -9.83 -1.51
CA VAL A 317 -11.73 -8.41 -1.25
C VAL A 317 -12.88 -8.03 -2.15
N LYS A 318 -14.03 -7.78 -1.56
CA LYS A 318 -15.27 -7.49 -2.27
C LYS A 318 -15.95 -6.26 -1.70
N GLN A 319 -16.82 -5.70 -2.50
CA GLN A 319 -17.71 -4.67 -2.02
C GLN A 319 -18.91 -5.31 -1.31
N ASP A 320 -19.22 -4.82 -0.13
CA ASP A 320 -20.40 -5.23 0.64
C ASP A 320 -21.11 -3.96 1.09
N LYS A 321 -22.38 -3.79 0.68
CA LYS A 321 -23.21 -2.63 1.03
C LYS A 321 -22.50 -1.30 0.74
N GLY A 322 -21.81 -1.20 -0.39
CA GLY A 322 -21.10 0.00 -0.77
C GLY A 322 -19.73 0.18 -0.13
N LYS A 323 -19.24 -0.79 0.64
CA LYS A 323 -17.94 -0.73 1.30
C LYS A 323 -17.11 -1.95 0.92
N LEU A 324 -15.81 -1.75 0.75
CA LEU A 324 -14.90 -2.87 0.56
C LEU A 324 -14.75 -3.63 1.87
N GLY A 325 -14.73 -4.94 1.77
CA GLY A 325 -14.52 -5.82 2.91
C GLY A 325 -13.65 -7.01 2.55
N LEU A 326 -13.11 -7.65 3.57
CA LEU A 326 -12.34 -8.88 3.46
C LEU A 326 -13.22 -10.05 3.88
N PHE A 327 -13.31 -11.07 3.03
CA PHE A 327 -14.16 -12.24 3.24
C PHE A 327 -13.37 -13.51 3.00
N GLY A 328 -13.73 -14.55 3.69
CA GLY A 328 -13.13 -15.85 3.50
C GLY A 328 -12.46 -16.38 4.76
N GLN A 329 -11.56 -17.32 4.59
CA GLN A 329 -11.04 -18.11 5.69
C GLN A 329 -9.57 -18.43 5.51
N ILE A 330 -8.84 -18.31 6.60
CA ILE A 330 -7.47 -18.82 6.72
C ILE A 330 -7.52 -20.02 7.65
N ASN A 331 -6.86 -21.11 7.23
CA ASN A 331 -6.78 -22.34 7.99
C ASN A 331 -5.36 -22.50 8.57
N LEU A 332 -5.30 -22.98 9.82
CA LEU A 332 -4.06 -23.38 10.45
C LEU A 332 -3.94 -24.90 10.32
N LYS A 333 -2.85 -25.33 9.70
CA LYS A 333 -2.59 -26.76 9.45
C LYS A 333 -1.33 -27.20 10.20
N ASN A 334 -1.39 -28.38 10.79
CA ASN A 334 -0.26 -28.97 11.51
C ASN A 334 0.32 -28.03 12.56
N GLY A 335 -0.56 -27.29 13.24
CA GLY A 335 -0.15 -26.32 14.23
C GLY A 335 0.28 -26.97 15.54
N ARG A 336 1.34 -26.42 16.14
CA ARG A 336 1.83 -26.82 17.43
C ARG A 336 2.22 -25.59 18.23
N TYR A 337 1.75 -25.53 19.45
CA TYR A 337 2.13 -24.51 20.41
C TYR A 337 2.99 -25.14 21.48
N ALA A 338 4.23 -24.67 21.62
CA ALA A 338 5.17 -25.16 22.64
C ALA A 338 5.84 -23.98 23.30
N SER A 339 5.46 -23.71 24.55
CA SER A 339 6.00 -22.58 25.29
C SER A 339 5.68 -22.75 26.77
N PHE A 340 6.59 -22.36 27.63
CA PHE A 340 6.41 -22.40 29.09
C PHE A 340 5.96 -23.76 29.62
N GLY A 341 6.53 -24.84 29.09
CA GLY A 341 6.17 -26.18 29.51
C GLY A 341 4.88 -26.73 28.94
N GLN A 342 4.16 -25.93 28.15
CA GLN A 342 2.97 -26.36 27.47
C GLN A 342 3.31 -26.90 26.08
N ASP A 343 2.59 -27.93 25.69
CA ASP A 343 2.77 -28.56 24.38
C ASP A 343 1.40 -28.95 23.84
N LEU A 344 0.89 -28.12 22.93
CA LEU A 344 -0.45 -28.28 22.39
C LEU A 344 -0.39 -28.51 20.89
N LEU A 345 -1.24 -29.39 20.39
CA LEU A 345 -1.44 -29.60 18.97
C LEU A 345 -2.76 -28.97 18.54
N ILE A 346 -2.74 -28.21 17.47
CA ILE A 346 -3.96 -27.60 16.93
C ILE A 346 -4.67 -28.65 16.10
N ARG A 347 -5.84 -29.06 16.55
CA ARG A 347 -6.71 -30.02 15.87
C ARG A 347 -7.58 -29.36 14.83
N LYS A 348 -8.04 -28.15 15.13
CA LYS A 348 -8.88 -27.33 14.27
C LYS A 348 -8.42 -25.90 14.40
N GLY A 349 -8.15 -25.23 13.30
CA GLY A 349 -7.75 -23.83 13.32
C GLY A 349 -8.32 -23.11 12.14
N GLN A 350 -9.22 -22.16 12.39
CA GLN A 350 -9.85 -21.36 11.36
C GLN A 350 -9.96 -19.92 11.82
N VAL A 351 -9.60 -19.02 10.93
CA VAL A 351 -9.76 -17.58 11.12
C VAL A 351 -10.61 -17.09 9.96
N SER A 352 -11.80 -16.62 10.26
CA SER A 352 -12.79 -16.24 9.25
C SER A 352 -13.01 -14.74 9.24
N PHE A 353 -13.18 -14.21 8.04
CA PHE A 353 -13.44 -12.79 7.82
C PHE A 353 -14.80 -12.62 7.17
N ALA A 354 -15.57 -11.66 7.68
CA ALA A 354 -16.92 -11.38 7.21
C ALA A 354 -17.11 -9.89 6.92
N GLY A 355 -16.05 -9.19 6.59
CA GLY A 355 -16.07 -7.78 6.21
C GLY A 355 -14.89 -6.98 6.76
N LEU A 356 -14.83 -6.76 8.06
CA LEU A 356 -13.75 -5.96 8.65
C LEU A 356 -12.48 -6.79 8.83
N PRO A 357 -11.35 -6.39 8.23
CA PRO A 357 -10.10 -7.13 8.40
C PRO A 357 -9.58 -7.16 9.83
N SER A 358 -9.95 -6.17 10.64
CA SER A 358 -9.53 -6.07 12.03
C SER A 358 -10.36 -6.89 13.00
N GLN A 359 -11.44 -7.51 12.53
CA GLN A 359 -12.36 -8.27 13.38
C GLN A 359 -12.61 -9.67 12.83
N PRO A 360 -11.58 -10.53 12.79
CA PRO A 360 -11.81 -11.92 12.39
C PRO A 360 -12.52 -12.72 13.48
N MET A 361 -13.19 -13.78 13.04
CA MET A 361 -13.78 -14.77 13.92
C MET A 361 -12.83 -15.95 14.05
N LEU A 362 -12.65 -16.42 15.26
CA LEU A 362 -11.79 -17.56 15.55
C LEU A 362 -12.61 -18.81 15.79
N ASN A 363 -12.08 -19.94 15.33
CA ASN A 363 -12.61 -21.27 15.67
C ASN A 363 -11.40 -22.18 15.76
N ILE A 364 -10.82 -22.27 16.96
CA ILE A 364 -9.59 -22.99 17.22
C ILE A 364 -9.82 -24.03 18.29
N GLU A 365 -9.35 -25.25 18.05
CA GLU A 365 -9.35 -26.32 19.02
C GLU A 365 -7.95 -26.89 19.11
N ALA A 366 -7.39 -26.91 20.31
CA ALA A 366 -6.07 -27.45 20.56
C ALA A 366 -6.14 -28.48 21.69
N ILE A 367 -5.31 -29.49 21.60
CA ILE A 367 -5.22 -30.52 22.64
C ILE A 367 -3.78 -30.61 23.13
N ARG A 368 -3.61 -31.01 24.37
CA ARG A 368 -2.29 -31.35 24.89
C ARG A 368 -1.70 -32.45 24.01
N ASN A 369 -0.44 -32.30 23.60
CA ASN A 369 0.23 -33.29 22.78
C ASN A 369 0.15 -34.65 23.52
N PRO A 370 -0.40 -35.69 22.87
CA PRO A 370 -0.53 -37.00 23.48
C PRO A 370 0.79 -37.57 23.99
N GLU A 371 1.89 -37.25 23.34
CA GLU A 371 3.23 -37.68 23.78
C GLU A 371 3.67 -36.99 25.05
N ALA A 372 3.06 -35.88 25.40
CA ALA A 372 3.34 -35.12 26.62
C ALA A 372 2.30 -35.35 27.70
N MET A 373 1.54 -36.44 27.62
CA MET A 373 0.51 -36.81 28.57
C MET A 373 1.00 -38.00 29.40
N GLU A 374 0.77 -37.92 30.70
CA GLU A 374 1.05 -39.03 31.63
C GLU A 374 0.14 -40.21 31.31
N ASP A 375 -1.14 -39.95 31.11
CA ASP A 375 -2.14 -40.96 30.74
C ASP A 375 -2.57 -40.79 29.30
N SER A 376 -2.14 -41.71 28.46
CA SER A 376 -2.42 -41.64 27.02
C SER A 376 -3.89 -41.82 26.66
N LYS A 377 -4.70 -42.24 27.63
CA LYS A 377 -6.15 -42.42 27.42
C LYS A 377 -6.94 -41.12 27.65
N VAL A 378 -6.29 -40.13 28.20
CA VAL A 378 -6.94 -38.83 28.48
C VAL A 378 -6.51 -37.83 27.45
N THR A 379 -7.49 -37.13 26.89
CA THR A 379 -7.28 -35.97 26.05
C THR A 379 -7.73 -34.73 26.82
N ALA A 380 -6.89 -33.73 26.89
CA ALA A 380 -7.25 -32.43 27.47
C ALA A 380 -7.04 -31.36 26.40
N GLY A 381 -7.96 -30.45 26.30
CA GLY A 381 -7.91 -29.44 25.26
C GLY A 381 -8.55 -28.11 25.62
N VAL A 382 -8.43 -27.18 24.69
CA VAL A 382 -8.98 -25.86 24.79
C VAL A 382 -9.64 -25.47 23.48
N LYS A 383 -10.80 -24.82 23.56
CA LYS A 383 -11.49 -24.23 22.42
C LYS A 383 -11.48 -22.72 22.56
N VAL A 384 -11.12 -22.05 21.48
CA VAL A 384 -11.14 -20.59 21.39
C VAL A 384 -12.09 -20.23 20.26
N ILE A 385 -13.21 -19.66 20.58
CA ILE A 385 -14.30 -19.40 19.64
C ILE A 385 -14.78 -17.96 19.78
N GLY A 386 -15.14 -17.36 18.66
CA GLY A 386 -15.74 -16.04 18.62
C GLY A 386 -14.82 -14.98 18.09
N MET A 387 -15.16 -13.73 18.30
CA MET A 387 -14.37 -12.61 17.78
C MET A 387 -12.98 -12.58 18.41
N ALA A 388 -11.98 -12.32 17.60
CA ALA A 388 -10.59 -12.27 18.06
C ALA A 388 -10.37 -11.24 19.18
N SER A 389 -11.17 -10.17 19.19
CA SER A 389 -11.08 -9.13 20.22
C SER A 389 -11.67 -9.56 21.56
N SER A 390 -12.56 -10.57 21.57
CA SER A 390 -13.22 -11.04 22.77
C SER A 390 -13.61 -12.52 22.62
N PRO A 391 -12.60 -13.41 22.54
CA PRO A 391 -12.89 -14.82 22.31
C PRO A 391 -13.42 -15.52 23.55
N GLN A 392 -14.24 -16.55 23.35
CA GLN A 392 -14.64 -17.45 24.42
C GLN A 392 -13.67 -18.61 24.48
N VAL A 393 -13.10 -18.83 25.65
CA VAL A 393 -12.12 -19.89 25.89
C VAL A 393 -12.77 -20.96 26.80
N THR A 394 -12.82 -22.20 26.31
CA THR A 394 -13.41 -23.32 27.04
C THR A 394 -12.39 -24.46 27.14
N ILE A 395 -12.22 -24.97 28.32
CA ILE A 395 -11.34 -26.14 28.58
C ILE A 395 -12.21 -27.38 28.59
N PHE A 396 -11.73 -28.45 27.98
CA PHE A 396 -12.45 -29.74 27.90
C PHE A 396 -11.52 -30.92 28.11
N SER A 397 -12.10 -32.07 28.41
CA SER A 397 -11.33 -33.33 28.46
C SER A 397 -12.19 -34.48 27.93
N ASP A 398 -11.55 -35.53 27.50
CA ASP A 398 -12.16 -36.78 27.06
C ASP A 398 -11.31 -37.95 27.63
N PRO A 399 -11.84 -38.79 28.52
CA PRO A 399 -13.18 -38.71 29.10
C PRO A 399 -13.40 -37.44 29.95
N ALA A 400 -14.64 -37.04 30.09
CA ALA A 400 -15.00 -35.82 30.81
C ALA A 400 -14.49 -35.87 32.26
N LYS A 401 -13.85 -34.81 32.69
CA LYS A 401 -13.31 -34.65 34.03
C LYS A 401 -13.73 -33.26 34.58
N SER A 402 -13.49 -33.04 35.86
CA SER A 402 -13.73 -31.71 36.42
C SER A 402 -12.86 -30.67 35.73
N GLN A 403 -13.25 -29.41 35.77
CA GLN A 403 -12.47 -28.32 35.14
C GLN A 403 -11.08 -28.25 35.73
N ASP A 404 -10.91 -28.47 37.02
CA ASP A 404 -9.59 -28.45 37.65
C ASP A 404 -8.71 -29.57 37.12
N GLN A 405 -9.25 -30.77 36.96
CA GLN A 405 -8.52 -31.91 36.41
C GLN A 405 -8.18 -31.67 34.96
N ALA A 406 -9.16 -31.23 34.17
CA ALA A 406 -8.92 -30.93 32.77
C ALA A 406 -7.83 -29.89 32.60
N LEU A 407 -7.86 -28.83 33.39
CA LEU A 407 -6.85 -27.77 33.34
C LEU A 407 -5.46 -28.33 33.73
N SER A 408 -5.39 -29.16 34.74
CA SER A 408 -4.14 -29.79 35.15
C SER A 408 -3.51 -30.63 34.02
N TYR A 409 -4.32 -31.46 33.36
CA TYR A 409 -3.85 -32.25 32.23
C TYR A 409 -3.40 -31.33 31.06
N LEU A 410 -4.15 -30.29 30.81
CA LEU A 410 -3.83 -29.36 29.72
C LEU A 410 -2.48 -28.65 29.95
N LEU A 411 -2.25 -28.17 31.16
CA LEU A 411 -1.06 -27.39 31.48
C LEU A 411 0.16 -28.25 31.81
N THR A 412 -0.03 -29.39 32.43
CA THR A 412 1.08 -30.21 32.92
C THR A 412 1.17 -31.59 32.30
N GLY A 413 0.12 -32.06 31.65
CA GLY A 413 0.03 -33.45 31.17
C GLY A 413 -0.26 -34.45 32.25
N ARG A 414 -0.55 -34.01 33.47
CA ARG A 414 -0.76 -34.86 34.64
C ARG A 414 -2.05 -34.55 35.35
N SER A 415 -2.57 -35.52 36.10
CA SER A 415 -3.71 -35.28 36.96
C SER A 415 -3.36 -34.27 38.05
N LEU A 416 -4.36 -33.67 38.64
CA LEU A 416 -4.18 -32.71 39.71
C LEU A 416 -3.47 -33.35 40.91
N GLU A 417 -3.74 -34.60 41.20
CA GLU A 417 -3.14 -35.33 42.28
C GLU A 417 -1.65 -35.54 42.09
N ASN A 418 -1.25 -35.88 40.87
CA ASN A 418 0.15 -36.13 40.53
C ASN A 418 0.94 -34.85 40.33
N SER A 419 0.28 -33.75 39.97
CA SER A 419 0.92 -32.46 39.81
C SER A 419 0.90 -31.64 41.10
N GLY A 420 0.13 -32.10 42.09
CA GLY A 420 -0.12 -31.33 43.29
C GLY A 420 1.12 -30.91 44.07
N GLU A 421 2.09 -31.79 44.17
CA GLU A 421 3.32 -31.49 44.88
C GLU A 421 4.18 -30.50 44.10
N ALA A 422 4.26 -30.68 42.84
CA ALA A 422 5.05 -29.81 41.96
C ALA A 422 4.31 -28.57 41.56
N GLY A 423 3.01 -28.70 41.50
CA GLY A 423 2.16 -27.64 40.97
C GLY A 423 1.58 -26.72 42.02
N SER A 424 1.66 -27.10 43.26
CA SER A 424 1.06 -26.31 44.33
C SER A 424 1.64 -24.90 44.42
N SER A 425 2.74 -24.66 43.78
CA SER A 425 3.39 -23.35 43.81
C SER A 425 2.77 -22.37 42.82
N GLY A 426 1.52 -22.51 42.54
CA GLY A 426 0.89 -21.44 41.82
C GLY A 426 0.90 -21.53 40.35
N SER A 427 1.03 -22.70 39.93
CA SER A 427 0.96 -22.94 38.50
C SER A 427 -0.37 -22.63 37.89
N VAL A 428 -1.32 -22.28 38.66
CA VAL A 428 -2.67 -22.06 38.16
C VAL A 428 -2.94 -20.57 37.94
N GLY A 429 -1.93 -19.87 37.72
CA GLY A 429 -2.10 -18.45 37.44
C GLY A 429 -2.75 -18.12 36.11
#